data_7709957cfb6c0041c8cca05c72850e67
#
_entry.id   7709957cfb6c0041c8cca05c72850e67
#
_cell.length_a   1.000
_cell.length_b   1.000
_cell.length_c   1.000
_cell.angle_alpha   90.00
_cell.angle_beta   90.00
_cell.angle_gamma   90.00
#
_symmetry.space_group_name_H-M   'P 1'
#
loop_
_entity.id
_entity.type
_entity.pdbx_description
1 polymer ?
#
loop_
_entity_poly.entity_id
_entity_poly.type
_entity_poly.pdbx_seq_one_letter_code
_entity_poly.pdbx_strand_id
1 'polypeptide(L)'
;MRRRTFLLAGLGATGALFVGWSLTPPRQRLHPGRAPVTGHDGVPLNGWLAVHPDGRVTVISPKAEMGQGIHTALAMLIAEELDCDWAQVRVVHSGVDRIYNNIAAILDGLPFHEDLEEHAGVRAVRWLTAKTVREVGVMMTGGSSSVRD
;
A
#
# COMPACT_ATOMS: atom_id res chain seq x y z
N MET A 1 -0.01 42.27 -19.01
CA MET A 1 0.67 41.77 -17.79
C MET A 1 2.17 41.76 -18.02
N ARG A 2 2.97 42.25 -17.06
CA ARG A 2 4.44 42.21 -17.18
C ARG A 2 4.88 40.77 -17.02
N ARG A 3 5.80 40.27 -17.86
CA ARG A 3 6.31 38.86 -17.82
C ARG A 3 6.71 38.44 -16.40
N ARG A 4 7.33 39.35 -15.63
CA ARG A 4 7.72 39.12 -14.23
C ARG A 4 6.52 38.82 -13.33
N THR A 5 5.43 39.60 -13.46
CA THR A 5 4.21 39.40 -12.67
C THR A 5 3.55 38.04 -12.98
N PHE A 6 3.55 37.66 -14.25
CA PHE A 6 3.04 36.33 -14.66
C PHE A 6 3.85 35.18 -14.05
N LEU A 7 5.18 35.26 -14.09
CA LEU A 7 6.07 34.25 -13.51
C LEU A 7 5.91 34.17 -11.98
N LEU A 8 5.83 35.30 -11.30
CA LEU A 8 5.65 35.32 -9.83
C LEU A 8 4.26 34.78 -9.43
N ALA A 9 3.22 35.13 -10.17
CA ALA A 9 1.87 34.60 -9.93
C ALA A 9 1.82 33.08 -10.18
N GLY A 10 2.46 32.61 -11.25
CA GLY A 10 2.56 31.17 -11.55
C GLY A 10 3.30 30.40 -10.46
N LEU A 11 4.45 30.92 -10.00
CA LEU A 11 5.22 30.33 -8.92
C LEU A 11 4.42 30.29 -7.60
N GLY A 12 3.72 31.39 -7.28
CA GLY A 12 2.86 31.46 -6.10
C GLY A 12 1.69 30.46 -6.15
N ALA A 13 1.02 30.34 -7.29
CA ALA A 13 -0.07 29.40 -7.48
C ALA A 13 0.42 27.94 -7.37
N THR A 14 1.55 27.61 -8.00
CA THR A 14 2.15 26.27 -7.92
C THR A 14 2.56 25.94 -6.49
N GLY A 15 3.18 26.89 -5.78
CA GLY A 15 3.54 26.72 -4.37
C GLY A 15 2.32 26.50 -3.48
N ALA A 16 1.24 27.28 -3.68
CA ALA A 16 0.00 27.12 -2.93
C ALA A 16 -0.68 25.77 -3.18
N LEU A 17 -0.70 25.30 -4.45
CA LEU A 17 -1.21 23.97 -4.80
C LEU A 17 -0.39 22.86 -4.15
N PHE A 18 0.94 22.98 -4.16
CA PHE A 18 1.82 22.00 -3.53
C PHE A 18 1.61 21.95 -2.01
N VAL A 19 1.54 23.10 -1.34
CA VAL A 19 1.25 23.17 0.10
C VAL A 19 -0.14 22.63 0.39
N GLY A 20 -1.16 23.02 -0.37
CA GLY A 20 -2.53 22.50 -0.21
C GLY A 20 -2.59 20.99 -0.36
N TRP A 21 -1.93 20.43 -1.38
CA TRP A 21 -1.84 18.98 -1.56
C TRP A 21 -1.07 18.31 -0.42
N SER A 22 0.00 18.93 0.06
CA SER A 22 0.80 18.39 1.17
C SER A 22 0.02 18.33 2.47
N LEU A 23 -0.90 19.23 2.74
CA LEU A 23 -1.72 19.26 3.95
C LEU A 23 -2.89 18.26 3.91
N THR A 24 -3.29 17.74 2.72
CA THR A 24 -4.34 16.74 2.66
C THR A 24 -3.83 15.39 3.19
N PRO A 25 -4.58 14.69 4.04
CA PRO A 25 -4.16 13.39 4.54
C PRO A 25 -4.05 12.38 3.38
N PRO A 26 -3.10 11.43 3.46
CA PRO A 26 -2.99 10.37 2.46
C PRO A 26 -4.28 9.56 2.44
N ARG A 27 -4.77 9.24 1.25
CA ARG A 27 -5.98 8.42 1.09
C ARG A 27 -5.69 7.02 1.59
N GLN A 28 -6.38 6.60 2.64
CA GLN A 28 -6.41 5.20 3.04
C GLN A 28 -7.46 4.49 2.19
N ARG A 29 -7.03 3.48 1.47
CA ARG A 29 -7.91 2.66 0.63
C ARG A 29 -7.90 1.24 1.20
N LEU A 30 -9.03 0.79 1.67
CA LEU A 30 -9.22 -0.60 2.10
C LEU A 30 -9.80 -1.47 0.98
N HIS A 31 -10.33 -0.84 -0.06
CA HIS A 31 -10.92 -1.52 -1.19
C HIS A 31 -10.19 -1.16 -2.49
N PRO A 32 -9.93 -2.14 -3.37
CA PRO A 32 -9.36 -1.88 -4.69
C PRO A 32 -10.33 -1.11 -5.57
N GLY A 33 -9.80 -0.40 -6.56
CA GLY A 33 -10.62 0.22 -7.60
C GLY A 33 -11.35 -0.78 -8.49
N ARG A 34 -10.86 -2.02 -8.52
CA ARG A 34 -11.47 -3.17 -9.19
C ARG A 34 -11.84 -4.22 -8.15
N ALA A 35 -12.99 -4.87 -8.33
CA ALA A 35 -13.39 -5.97 -7.45
C ALA A 35 -12.28 -7.03 -7.35
N PRO A 36 -11.90 -7.45 -6.13
CA PRO A 36 -10.91 -8.50 -5.96
C PRO A 36 -11.40 -9.82 -6.59
N VAL A 37 -10.45 -10.65 -7.00
CA VAL A 37 -10.75 -11.97 -7.57
C VAL A 37 -11.11 -12.92 -6.42
N THR A 38 -12.38 -12.92 -6.01
CA THR A 38 -12.85 -13.70 -4.85
C THR A 38 -13.64 -14.96 -5.23
N GLY A 39 -13.88 -15.19 -6.52
CA GLY A 39 -14.86 -16.19 -6.97
C GLY A 39 -16.30 -15.61 -6.99
N HIS A 40 -17.27 -16.44 -7.42
CA HIS A 40 -18.63 -15.96 -7.66
C HIS A 40 -19.45 -15.69 -6.39
N ASP A 41 -19.07 -16.26 -5.24
CA ASP A 41 -19.82 -16.28 -3.99
C ASP A 41 -19.08 -15.64 -2.79
N GLY A 42 -17.87 -15.18 -3.01
CA GLY A 42 -17.09 -14.54 -1.95
C GLY A 42 -17.53 -13.11 -1.64
N VAL A 43 -17.70 -12.80 -0.36
CA VAL A 43 -17.95 -11.45 0.13
C VAL A 43 -16.60 -10.83 0.51
N PRO A 44 -16.12 -9.82 -0.23
CA PRO A 44 -14.87 -9.15 0.10
C PRO A 44 -15.06 -8.29 1.36
N LEU A 45 -14.30 -8.54 2.40
CA LEU A 45 -14.23 -7.70 3.59
C LEU A 45 -13.37 -6.45 3.32
N ASN A 46 -12.31 -6.65 2.56
CA ASN A 46 -11.40 -5.60 2.11
C ASN A 46 -10.64 -6.08 0.86
N GLY A 47 -9.57 -5.38 0.46
CA GLY A 47 -8.77 -5.76 -0.70
C GLY A 47 -7.90 -6.99 -0.54
N TRP A 48 -7.72 -7.50 0.68
CA TRP A 48 -6.84 -8.63 0.99
C TRP A 48 -7.58 -9.88 1.45
N LEU A 49 -8.85 -9.76 1.80
CA LEU A 49 -9.60 -10.83 2.44
C LEU A 49 -11.03 -10.89 1.93
N ALA A 50 -11.49 -12.09 1.61
CA ALA A 50 -12.89 -12.39 1.36
C ALA A 50 -13.33 -13.66 2.10
N VAL A 51 -14.59 -13.67 2.54
CA VAL A 51 -15.21 -14.81 3.24
C VAL A 51 -16.36 -15.34 2.40
N HIS A 52 -16.52 -16.65 2.39
CA HIS A 52 -17.55 -17.35 1.64
C HIS A 52 -18.63 -17.91 2.57
N PRO A 53 -19.87 -18.09 2.10
CA PRO A 53 -20.96 -18.65 2.89
C PRO A 53 -20.71 -20.06 3.42
N ASP A 54 -19.84 -20.83 2.77
CA ASP A 54 -19.43 -22.17 3.17
C ASP A 54 -18.29 -22.22 4.19
N GLY A 55 -17.86 -21.04 4.69
CA GLY A 55 -16.78 -20.90 5.66
C GLY A 55 -15.39 -20.81 5.04
N ARG A 56 -15.24 -20.92 3.71
CA ARG A 56 -13.94 -20.71 3.06
C ARG A 56 -13.50 -19.26 3.22
N VAL A 57 -12.18 -19.09 3.36
CA VAL A 57 -11.51 -17.80 3.44
C VAL A 57 -10.58 -17.67 2.25
N THR A 58 -10.72 -16.59 1.48
CA THR A 58 -9.82 -16.26 0.38
C THR A 58 -8.88 -15.13 0.80
N VAL A 59 -7.60 -15.43 0.83
CA VAL A 59 -6.52 -14.47 1.08
C VAL A 59 -6.00 -13.95 -0.26
N ILE A 60 -6.04 -12.64 -0.46
CA ILE A 60 -5.60 -12.00 -1.70
C ILE A 60 -4.21 -11.43 -1.47
N SER A 61 -3.19 -12.09 -2.01
CA SER A 61 -1.80 -11.72 -1.83
C SER A 61 -1.29 -10.84 -2.97
N PRO A 62 -0.75 -9.65 -2.69
CA PRO A 62 -0.08 -8.83 -3.68
C PRO A 62 1.40 -9.20 -3.88
N LYS A 63 1.90 -10.18 -3.14
CA LYS A 63 3.30 -10.60 -3.19
C LYS A 63 3.48 -11.75 -4.18
N ALA A 64 4.56 -11.71 -4.96
CA ALA A 64 4.91 -12.81 -5.86
C ALA A 64 5.49 -13.99 -5.08
N GLU A 65 5.02 -15.20 -5.39
CA GLU A 65 5.63 -16.43 -4.90
C GLU A 65 6.81 -16.81 -5.82
N MET A 66 7.99 -16.90 -5.25
CA MET A 66 9.24 -17.24 -5.97
C MET A 66 9.94 -18.44 -5.34
N GLY A 67 9.19 -19.25 -4.58
CA GLY A 67 9.71 -20.38 -3.80
C GLY A 67 10.11 -20.01 -2.37
N GLN A 68 9.87 -18.77 -1.93
CA GLN A 68 10.16 -18.32 -0.56
C GLN A 68 9.01 -18.59 0.43
N GLY A 69 7.87 -19.10 -0.03
CA GLY A 69 6.75 -19.51 0.81
C GLY A 69 5.88 -18.37 1.32
N ILE A 70 5.91 -17.19 0.68
CA ILE A 70 5.17 -16.01 1.16
C ILE A 70 3.66 -16.21 1.12
N HIS A 71 3.12 -16.90 0.11
CA HIS A 71 1.70 -17.18 0.03
C HIS A 71 1.24 -18.08 1.18
N THR A 72 2.03 -19.09 1.51
CA THR A 72 1.75 -19.97 2.64
C THR A 72 1.85 -19.21 3.96
N ALA A 73 2.93 -18.42 4.15
CA ALA A 73 3.15 -17.68 5.38
C ALA A 73 2.04 -16.67 5.68
N LEU A 74 1.64 -15.85 4.69
CA LEU A 74 0.56 -14.89 4.87
C LEU A 74 -0.79 -15.58 5.14
N ALA A 75 -1.07 -16.68 4.45
CA ALA A 75 -2.29 -17.44 4.67
C ALA A 75 -2.34 -18.08 6.06
N MET A 76 -1.22 -18.59 6.56
CA MET A 76 -1.12 -19.15 7.91
C MET A 76 -1.37 -18.09 8.98
N LEU A 77 -0.77 -16.90 8.85
CA LEU A 77 -1.00 -15.80 9.77
C LEU A 77 -2.48 -15.39 9.82
N ILE A 78 -3.12 -15.31 8.65
CA ILE A 78 -4.55 -14.96 8.58
C ILE A 78 -5.43 -16.09 9.14
N ALA A 79 -5.09 -17.36 8.88
CA ALA A 79 -5.82 -18.49 9.45
C ALA A 79 -5.79 -18.48 10.99
N GLU A 80 -4.62 -18.18 11.57
CA GLU A 80 -4.43 -18.08 13.01
C GLU A 80 -5.21 -16.90 13.61
N GLU A 81 -5.15 -15.72 13.00
CA GLU A 81 -5.88 -14.53 13.47
C GLU A 81 -7.40 -14.66 13.35
N LEU A 82 -7.89 -15.41 12.37
CA LEU A 82 -9.33 -15.66 12.19
C LEU A 82 -9.84 -16.90 12.92
N ASP A 83 -8.96 -17.66 13.57
CA ASP A 83 -9.28 -18.96 14.21
C ASP A 83 -10.07 -19.90 13.26
N CYS A 84 -9.64 -19.96 12.00
CA CYS A 84 -10.30 -20.77 10.97
C CYS A 84 -9.46 -21.99 10.59
N ASP A 85 -10.15 -23.04 10.11
CA ASP A 85 -9.49 -24.26 9.64
C ASP A 85 -8.60 -23.95 8.43
N TRP A 86 -7.34 -24.34 8.52
CA TRP A 86 -6.37 -24.23 7.43
C TRP A 86 -6.86 -24.84 6.11
N ALA A 87 -7.62 -25.92 6.18
CA ALA A 87 -8.19 -26.58 5.00
C ALA A 87 -9.18 -25.69 4.23
N GLN A 88 -9.74 -24.68 4.89
CA GLN A 88 -10.69 -23.73 4.31
C GLN A 88 -10.01 -22.47 3.73
N VAL A 89 -8.71 -22.29 3.95
CA VAL A 89 -7.99 -21.11 3.46
C VAL A 89 -7.49 -21.34 2.04
N ARG A 90 -7.75 -20.36 1.18
CA ARG A 90 -7.24 -20.29 -0.19
C ARG A 90 -6.49 -19.00 -0.42
N VAL A 91 -5.36 -19.08 -1.12
CA VAL A 91 -4.59 -17.91 -1.54
C VAL A 91 -4.82 -17.67 -3.03
N VAL A 92 -5.08 -16.42 -3.38
CA VAL A 92 -5.11 -15.95 -4.76
C VAL A 92 -4.17 -14.77 -4.92
N HIS A 93 -3.52 -14.67 -6.07
CA HIS A 93 -2.70 -13.51 -6.36
C HIS A 93 -3.60 -12.31 -6.69
N SER A 94 -3.26 -11.14 -6.14
CA SER A 94 -4.00 -9.91 -6.43
C SER A 94 -3.78 -9.46 -7.88
N GLY A 95 -4.71 -8.71 -8.39
CA GLY A 95 -4.45 -7.87 -9.56
C GLY A 95 -3.55 -6.68 -9.22
N VAL A 96 -3.21 -5.90 -10.24
CA VAL A 96 -2.48 -4.64 -10.05
C VAL A 96 -3.47 -3.57 -9.58
N ASP A 97 -3.29 -3.08 -8.35
CA ASP A 97 -4.05 -1.96 -7.81
C ASP A 97 -3.19 -1.13 -6.84
N ARG A 98 -3.51 0.15 -6.74
CA ARG A 98 -2.78 1.10 -5.89
C ARG A 98 -2.89 0.80 -4.40
N ILE A 99 -3.88 0.02 -3.97
CA ILE A 99 -4.01 -0.37 -2.56
C ILE A 99 -2.87 -1.28 -2.11
N TYR A 100 -2.30 -2.07 -3.02
CA TYR A 100 -1.23 -3.04 -2.76
C TYR A 100 0.17 -2.41 -2.83
N ASN A 101 0.30 -1.17 -2.39
CA ASN A 101 1.59 -0.48 -2.43
C ASN A 101 2.50 -0.84 -1.25
N ASN A 102 3.81 -0.87 -1.52
CA ASN A 102 4.85 -1.19 -0.54
C ASN A 102 5.55 0.07 -0.05
N ILE A 103 4.86 0.87 0.76
CA ILE A 103 5.40 2.13 1.28
C ILE A 103 6.59 1.89 2.18
N ALA A 104 6.52 0.91 3.09
CA ALA A 104 7.56 0.65 4.06
C ALA A 104 8.87 0.31 3.37
N ALA A 105 8.87 -0.60 2.37
CA ALA A 105 10.06 -0.98 1.63
C ALA A 105 10.73 0.22 0.92
N ILE A 106 9.94 1.16 0.42
CA ILE A 106 10.48 2.37 -0.23
C ILE A 106 11.04 3.34 0.81
N LEU A 107 10.38 3.51 1.94
CA LEU A 107 10.85 4.39 3.01
C LEU A 107 12.14 3.89 3.64
N ASP A 108 12.30 2.58 3.78
CA ASP A 108 13.53 1.96 4.29
C ASP A 108 14.69 2.07 3.28
N GLY A 109 14.38 2.16 1.98
CA GLY A 109 15.40 2.40 0.95
C GLY A 109 15.88 3.85 0.85
N LEU A 110 15.34 4.78 1.66
CA LEU A 110 15.81 6.16 1.66
C LEU A 110 17.21 6.25 2.30
N PRO A 111 18.09 7.10 1.77
CA PRO A 111 19.48 7.22 2.20
C PRO A 111 19.63 8.04 3.50
N PHE A 112 18.81 7.75 4.50
CA PHE A 112 18.88 8.39 5.81
C PHE A 112 19.29 7.37 6.87
N HIS A 113 20.23 7.77 7.73
CA HIS A 113 20.58 6.96 8.89
C HIS A 113 19.46 6.97 9.92
N GLU A 114 19.27 5.88 10.66
CA GLU A 114 18.20 5.73 11.65
C GLU A 114 18.20 6.88 12.69
N ASP A 115 19.37 7.32 13.13
CA ASP A 115 19.52 8.43 14.10
C ASP A 115 18.94 9.77 13.58
N LEU A 116 18.76 9.91 12.27
CA LEU A 116 18.23 11.12 11.65
C LEU A 116 16.69 11.09 11.47
N GLU A 117 16.04 10.00 11.77
CA GLU A 117 14.59 9.85 11.52
C GLU A 117 13.75 10.84 12.34
N GLU A 118 14.21 11.26 13.50
CA GLU A 118 13.54 12.25 14.33
C GLU A 118 13.69 13.69 13.84
N HIS A 119 14.63 13.96 12.93
CA HIS A 119 14.80 15.30 12.38
C HIS A 119 13.61 15.72 11.53
N ALA A 120 13.11 16.93 11.76
CA ALA A 120 11.93 17.48 11.07
C ALA A 120 12.05 17.43 9.55
N GLY A 121 13.24 17.67 8.99
CA GLY A 121 13.51 17.61 7.56
C GLY A 121 13.37 16.18 7.01
N VAL A 122 13.93 15.18 7.70
CA VAL A 122 13.83 13.77 7.31
C VAL A 122 12.39 13.28 7.41
N ARG A 123 11.70 13.63 8.48
CA ARG A 123 10.27 13.32 8.64
C ARG A 123 9.41 13.91 7.51
N ALA A 124 9.68 15.15 7.11
CA ALA A 124 8.98 15.78 6.01
C ALA A 124 9.24 15.05 4.68
N VAL A 125 10.48 14.65 4.40
CA VAL A 125 10.83 13.87 3.20
C VAL A 125 10.17 12.50 3.24
N ARG A 126 10.27 11.76 4.34
CA ARG A 126 9.62 10.44 4.50
C ARG A 126 8.10 10.56 4.31
N TRP A 127 7.47 11.56 4.91
CA TRP A 127 6.04 11.81 4.77
C TRP A 127 5.64 12.11 3.31
N LEU A 128 6.38 12.97 2.62
CA LEU A 128 6.14 13.33 1.24
C LEU A 128 6.34 12.12 0.31
N THR A 129 7.39 11.34 0.55
CA THR A 129 7.66 10.09 -0.18
C THR A 129 6.52 9.09 0.02
N ALA A 130 6.11 8.84 1.26
CA ALA A 130 5.00 7.94 1.56
C ALA A 130 3.71 8.38 0.86
N LYS A 131 3.42 9.68 0.88
CA LYS A 131 2.24 10.22 0.21
C LYS A 131 2.29 10.03 -1.30
N THR A 132 3.43 10.31 -1.92
CA THR A 132 3.64 10.14 -3.37
C THR A 132 3.52 8.67 -3.77
N VAL A 133 4.17 7.78 -3.02
CA VAL A 133 4.13 6.32 -3.27
C VAL A 133 2.71 5.77 -3.19
N ARG A 134 1.91 6.24 -2.23
CA ARG A 134 0.49 5.85 -2.12
C ARG A 134 -0.33 6.27 -3.35
N GLU A 135 -0.06 7.43 -3.91
CA GLU A 135 -0.79 7.90 -5.09
C GLU A 135 -0.35 7.19 -6.38
N VAL A 136 0.92 6.83 -6.49
CA VAL A 136 1.46 6.11 -7.64
C VAL A 136 1.12 4.63 -7.59
N GLY A 137 1.17 4.01 -6.40
CA GLY A 137 0.88 2.60 -6.20
C GLY A 137 1.99 1.68 -6.68
N VAL A 138 3.12 1.69 -5.98
CA VAL A 138 4.27 0.83 -6.31
C VAL A 138 4.10 -0.52 -5.63
N MET A 139 3.92 -1.58 -6.40
CA MET A 139 3.89 -2.97 -5.93
C MET A 139 5.26 -3.61 -6.13
N MET A 140 5.77 -4.23 -5.09
CA MET A 140 7.03 -4.96 -5.16
C MET A 140 7.03 -6.16 -4.22
N THR A 141 7.82 -7.17 -4.57
CA THR A 141 8.11 -8.31 -3.73
C THR A 141 9.62 -8.38 -3.56
N GLY A 142 10.09 -8.35 -2.34
CA GLY A 142 11.53 -8.39 -2.11
C GLY A 142 11.89 -8.51 -0.66
N GLY A 143 12.96 -9.26 -0.40
CA GLY A 143 13.56 -9.41 0.90
C GLY A 143 12.60 -9.87 2.00
N SER A 144 12.96 -9.54 3.23
CA SER A 144 12.17 -9.80 4.43
C SER A 144 11.01 -8.84 4.66
N SER A 145 10.79 -7.88 3.75
CA SER A 145 9.71 -6.89 3.87
C SER A 145 8.32 -7.44 3.56
N SER A 146 8.24 -8.61 2.90
CA SER A 146 6.98 -9.14 2.37
C SER A 146 5.95 -9.54 3.44
N VAL A 147 6.35 -9.78 4.67
CA VAL A 147 5.44 -10.05 5.81
C VAL A 147 5.12 -8.78 6.59
N ARG A 148 6.00 -7.79 6.55
CA ARG A 148 5.85 -6.54 7.27
C ARG A 148 4.95 -5.52 6.54
N ASP A 149 4.98 -5.54 5.22
CA ASP A 149 4.21 -4.65 4.33
C ASP A 149 2.88 -5.34 3.97
#